data_87b2e0f2b815f5af0890b1fba39b99ec
#
_entry.id   87b2e0f2b815f5af0890b1fba39b99ec
#
_cell.length_a   1.000
_cell.length_b   1.000
_cell.length_c   1.000
_cell.angle_alpha   90.00
_cell.angle_beta   90.00
_cell.angle_gamma   90.00
#
_symmetry.space_group_name_H-M   'P 1'
#
loop_
_entity.id
_entity.type
_entity.pdbx_description
1 polymer ?
#
loop_
_entity_poly.entity_id
_entity_poly.type
_entity_poly.pdbx_seq_one_letter_code
_entity_poly.pdbx_strand_id
1 'polypeptide(L)'
;MSNPRPHHLNLAGEKVAETAAFYQNMLDLAPIELPRIREGYAADIFTLEDAQGYQYHIIPDDPGFAERNNLPINPVGGGHLAFRVDDIAAIRAKLDALGVSYSDMGVWSIKGWHQLFCTDPEGRIIEFHQVVDEG
;
A
#
# COMPACT_ATOMS: atom_id res chain seq x y z
N MET A 1 -8.13 -21.31 -4.96
CA MET A 1 -7.85 -20.04 -4.29
C MET A 1 -6.37 -19.68 -4.44
N SER A 2 -6.07 -18.52 -4.95
CA SER A 2 -4.68 -18.17 -5.13
C SER A 2 -4.11 -17.54 -3.86
N ASN A 3 -2.81 -17.75 -3.66
CA ASN A 3 -2.10 -17.18 -2.52
C ASN A 3 -1.85 -15.70 -2.75
N PRO A 4 -1.65 -14.94 -1.67
CA PRO A 4 -1.18 -13.56 -1.81
C PRO A 4 0.12 -13.54 -2.60
N ARG A 5 0.27 -12.53 -3.45
CA ARG A 5 1.49 -12.39 -4.23
C ARG A 5 2.07 -10.99 -4.04
N PRO A 6 3.39 -10.89 -3.96
CA PRO A 6 4.04 -9.60 -3.81
C PRO A 6 3.63 -8.67 -4.94
N HIS A 7 3.28 -7.45 -4.61
CA HIS A 7 2.83 -6.48 -5.59
C HIS A 7 3.66 -5.21 -5.58
N HIS A 8 3.84 -4.61 -4.40
CA HIS A 8 4.64 -3.40 -4.34
C HIS A 8 5.25 -3.20 -2.97
N LEU A 9 6.26 -2.33 -2.95
CA LEU A 9 6.89 -1.85 -1.74
C LEU A 9 6.53 -0.37 -1.62
N ASN A 10 5.98 0.02 -0.48
CA ASN A 10 5.67 1.42 -0.22
C ASN A 10 6.79 2.01 0.64
N LEU A 11 7.35 3.11 0.17
CA LEU A 11 8.43 3.81 0.88
C LEU A 11 7.93 5.20 1.23
N ALA A 12 7.80 5.48 2.52
CA ALA A 12 7.27 6.75 2.99
C ALA A 12 8.37 7.54 3.68
N GLY A 13 8.37 8.84 3.48
CA GLY A 13 9.38 9.68 4.11
C GLY A 13 9.18 11.14 3.75
N GLU A 14 10.18 11.96 4.10
CA GLU A 14 10.12 13.40 3.85
C GLU A 14 10.76 13.80 2.53
N LYS A 15 11.70 13.00 2.03
CA LYS A 15 12.43 13.32 0.81
C LYS A 15 11.92 12.50 -0.36
N VAL A 16 10.67 12.71 -0.70
CA VAL A 16 9.96 11.85 -1.65
C VAL A 16 10.59 11.91 -3.04
N ALA A 17 10.79 13.11 -3.59
CA ALA A 17 11.34 13.26 -4.93
C ALA A 17 12.77 12.72 -5.03
N GLU A 18 13.58 12.97 -4.01
CA GLU A 18 14.96 12.49 -3.99
C GLU A 18 15.00 10.96 -3.90
N THR A 19 14.11 10.40 -3.09
CA THR A 19 14.01 8.94 -2.94
C THR A 19 13.56 8.30 -4.26
N ALA A 20 12.58 8.90 -4.92
CA ALA A 20 12.12 8.39 -6.22
C ALA A 20 13.25 8.39 -7.24
N ALA A 21 14.02 9.50 -7.31
CA ALA A 21 15.13 9.60 -8.23
C ALA A 21 16.20 8.54 -7.95
N PHE A 22 16.49 8.32 -6.67
CA PHE A 22 17.47 7.32 -6.27
C PHE A 22 17.08 5.93 -6.77
N TYR A 23 15.85 5.51 -6.47
CA TYR A 23 15.39 4.17 -6.87
C TYR A 23 15.25 4.05 -8.37
N GLN A 24 14.79 5.10 -9.04
CA GLN A 24 14.67 5.10 -10.48
C GLN A 24 16.02 4.89 -11.17
N ASN A 25 17.04 5.58 -10.66
CA ASN A 25 18.39 5.48 -11.23
C ASN A 25 19.08 4.16 -10.89
N MET A 26 18.93 3.70 -9.65
CA MET A 26 19.65 2.51 -9.21
C MET A 26 19.03 1.23 -9.74
N LEU A 27 17.72 1.20 -9.94
CA LEU A 27 17.00 -0.02 -10.30
C LEU A 27 16.40 0.03 -11.71
N ASP A 28 16.66 1.09 -12.47
CA ASP A 28 16.13 1.25 -13.82
C ASP A 28 14.61 1.14 -13.86
N LEU A 29 13.94 1.80 -12.93
CA LEU A 29 12.49 1.73 -12.83
C LEU A 29 11.83 2.73 -13.77
N ALA A 30 10.67 2.38 -14.30
CA ALA A 30 9.89 3.25 -15.17
C ALA A 30 8.73 3.86 -14.38
N PRO A 31 8.45 5.14 -14.56
CA PRO A 31 7.28 5.73 -13.89
C PRO A 31 5.99 5.21 -14.52
N ILE A 32 5.00 4.98 -13.67
CA ILE A 32 3.67 4.59 -14.10
C ILE A 32 2.65 5.45 -13.38
N GLU A 33 1.42 5.47 -13.88
CA GLU A 33 0.33 6.17 -13.23
C GLU A 33 -0.68 5.18 -12.71
N LEU A 34 -1.19 5.44 -11.50
CA LEU A 34 -2.26 4.65 -10.92
C LEU A 34 -3.47 5.55 -10.71
N PRO A 35 -4.69 5.02 -10.92
CA PRO A 35 -5.89 5.83 -10.67
C PRO A 35 -5.99 6.19 -9.19
N ARG A 36 -6.35 7.44 -8.90
CA ARG A 36 -6.51 7.93 -7.54
C ARG A 36 -7.96 8.33 -7.34
N ILE A 37 -8.51 8.01 -6.18
CA ILE A 37 -9.88 8.41 -5.87
C ILE A 37 -9.93 9.62 -4.95
N ARG A 38 -8.79 10.01 -4.37
CA ARG A 38 -8.72 11.17 -3.48
C ARG A 38 -7.90 12.27 -4.13
N GLU A 39 -8.48 13.45 -4.21
CA GLU A 39 -7.77 14.60 -4.72
C GLU A 39 -6.71 15.06 -3.72
N GLY A 40 -5.66 15.69 -4.22
CA GLY A 40 -4.60 16.24 -3.38
C GLY A 40 -3.50 15.28 -3.04
N TYR A 41 -3.66 14.02 -3.36
CA TYR A 41 -2.61 13.04 -3.09
C TYR A 41 -1.50 13.02 -4.14
N ALA A 42 -1.79 13.55 -5.32
CA ALA A 42 -0.94 13.27 -6.48
C ALA A 42 0.39 14.01 -6.48
N ALA A 43 0.46 15.17 -5.83
CA ALA A 43 1.60 16.07 -6.04
C ALA A 43 2.94 15.50 -5.60
N ASP A 44 2.93 14.70 -4.54
CA ASP A 44 4.16 14.17 -3.94
C ASP A 44 4.21 12.65 -3.92
N ILE A 45 3.57 12.01 -4.88
CA ILE A 45 3.55 10.56 -4.95
C ILE A 45 4.18 10.10 -6.25
N PHE A 46 5.11 9.16 -6.15
CA PHE A 46 5.76 8.57 -7.32
C PHE A 46 5.47 7.08 -7.32
N THR A 47 5.01 6.58 -8.46
CA THR A 47 4.81 5.14 -8.63
C THR A 47 5.73 4.67 -9.74
N LEU A 48 6.61 3.74 -9.40
CA LEU A 48 7.61 3.22 -10.32
C LEU A 48 7.43 1.71 -10.46
N GLU A 49 7.89 1.15 -11.57
CA GLU A 49 7.69 -0.27 -11.84
C GLU A 49 8.94 -0.86 -12.48
N ASP A 50 9.30 -2.10 -12.09
CA ASP A 50 10.41 -2.79 -12.71
C ASP A 50 9.92 -3.62 -13.91
N ALA A 51 10.87 -4.33 -14.56
CA ALA A 51 10.56 -5.07 -15.79
C ALA A 51 9.61 -6.25 -15.55
N GLN A 52 9.49 -6.74 -14.31
CA GLN A 52 8.62 -7.85 -13.98
C GLN A 52 7.26 -7.38 -13.45
N GLY A 53 7.04 -6.09 -13.38
CA GLY A 53 5.77 -5.55 -12.92
C GLY A 53 5.68 -5.29 -11.42
N TYR A 54 6.79 -5.45 -10.69
CA TYR A 54 6.81 -5.12 -9.28
C TYR A 54 6.89 -3.61 -9.14
N GLN A 55 6.10 -3.04 -8.23
CA GLN A 55 5.98 -1.60 -8.11
C GLN A 55 6.64 -1.06 -6.86
N TYR A 56 7.01 0.20 -6.93
CA TYR A 56 7.56 0.95 -5.80
C TYR A 56 6.73 2.22 -5.68
N HIS A 57 6.03 2.36 -4.56
CA HIS A 57 5.18 3.52 -4.28
C HIS A 57 5.91 4.39 -3.28
N ILE A 58 6.25 5.61 -3.67
CA ILE A 58 7.04 6.50 -2.83
C ILE A 58 6.17 7.69 -2.48
N ILE A 59 5.89 7.85 -1.19
CA ILE A 59 4.87 8.78 -0.70
C ILE A 59 5.40 9.59 0.49
N PRO A 60 4.73 10.72 0.81
CA PRO A 60 5.02 11.41 2.05
C PRO A 60 4.61 10.57 3.25
N ASP A 61 5.40 10.63 4.31
CA ASP A 61 5.09 9.93 5.55
C ASP A 61 4.02 10.71 6.33
N ASP A 62 3.14 9.99 7.01
CA ASP A 62 2.16 10.60 7.90
C ASP A 62 1.98 9.70 9.13
N PRO A 63 2.91 9.78 10.08
CA PRO A 63 2.85 8.88 11.24
C PRO A 63 1.63 9.09 12.14
N GLY A 64 0.98 10.24 12.06
CA GLY A 64 -0.19 10.52 12.88
C GLY A 64 -1.53 10.17 12.25
N PHE A 65 -1.52 9.59 11.04
CA PHE A 65 -2.77 9.36 10.31
C PHE A 65 -3.72 8.44 11.07
N ALA A 66 -3.22 7.33 11.59
CA ALA A 66 -4.07 6.36 12.28
C ALA A 66 -4.71 6.95 13.52
N GLU A 67 -3.94 7.70 14.31
CA GLU A 67 -4.45 8.31 15.53
C GLU A 67 -5.56 9.33 15.21
N ARG A 68 -5.32 10.17 14.19
CA ARG A 68 -6.33 11.18 13.81
C ARG A 68 -7.61 10.57 13.26
N ASN A 69 -7.54 9.33 12.78
CA ASN A 69 -8.67 8.67 12.13
C ASN A 69 -9.18 7.45 12.91
N ASN A 70 -8.71 7.26 14.13
CA ASN A 70 -9.13 6.17 15.00
C ASN A 70 -8.96 4.80 14.36
N LEU A 71 -7.81 4.58 13.73
CA LEU A 71 -7.51 3.30 13.09
C LEU A 71 -6.51 2.52 13.92
N PRO A 72 -6.65 1.19 14.01
CA PRO A 72 -5.69 0.40 14.77
C PRO A 72 -4.32 0.31 14.08
N ILE A 73 -4.29 0.40 12.75
CA ILE A 73 -3.05 0.30 11.98
C ILE A 73 -2.96 1.51 11.06
N ASN A 74 -1.78 2.09 10.95
CA ASN A 74 -1.56 3.26 10.11
C ASN A 74 -1.22 2.85 8.68
N PRO A 75 -2.13 3.08 7.70
CA PRO A 75 -1.86 2.69 6.31
C PRO A 75 -0.83 3.58 5.61
N VAL A 76 -0.47 4.72 6.19
CA VAL A 76 0.44 5.67 5.54
C VAL A 76 1.64 6.03 6.40
N GLY A 77 2.00 5.18 7.37
CA GLY A 77 3.13 5.46 8.25
C GLY A 77 4.32 4.59 7.92
N GLY A 78 5.48 5.19 7.64
CA GLY A 78 6.74 4.49 7.55
C GLY A 78 6.97 3.59 6.35
N GLY A 79 5.95 3.39 5.52
CA GLY A 79 6.04 2.47 4.39
C GLY A 79 5.51 1.08 4.72
N HIS A 80 5.37 0.24 3.70
CA HIS A 80 4.80 -1.09 3.89
C HIS A 80 5.12 -2.01 2.72
N LEU A 81 4.95 -3.32 2.97
CA LEU A 81 4.96 -4.35 1.94
C LEU A 81 3.52 -4.58 1.52
N ALA A 82 3.28 -4.76 0.23
CA ALA A 82 1.92 -4.97 -0.24
C ALA A 82 1.80 -6.23 -1.08
N PHE A 83 0.70 -6.94 -0.84
CA PHE A 83 0.39 -8.18 -1.54
C PHE A 83 -0.98 -8.06 -2.19
N ARG A 84 -1.07 -8.47 -3.45
CA ARG A 84 -2.36 -8.55 -4.14
C ARG A 84 -2.97 -9.92 -3.90
N VAL A 85 -4.27 -9.94 -3.62
CA VAL A 85 -5.00 -11.18 -3.35
C VAL A 85 -6.23 -11.24 -4.24
N ASP A 86 -6.76 -12.45 -4.39
CA ASP A 86 -7.98 -12.63 -5.16
C ASP A 86 -9.24 -12.56 -4.30
N ASP A 87 -9.09 -12.71 -2.97
CA ASP A 87 -10.25 -12.73 -2.07
C ASP A 87 -9.86 -12.06 -0.75
N ILE A 88 -10.16 -10.78 -0.65
CA ILE A 88 -9.83 -10.00 0.55
C ILE A 88 -10.64 -10.46 1.76
N ALA A 89 -11.85 -10.97 1.54
CA ALA A 89 -12.67 -11.48 2.63
C ALA A 89 -12.02 -12.69 3.29
N ALA A 90 -11.35 -13.54 2.51
CA ALA A 90 -10.63 -14.69 3.05
C ALA A 90 -9.44 -14.25 3.90
N ILE A 91 -8.75 -13.18 3.48
CA ILE A 91 -7.64 -12.62 4.26
C ILE A 91 -8.16 -12.09 5.58
N ARG A 92 -9.27 -11.35 5.54
CA ARG A 92 -9.87 -10.79 6.76
C ARG A 92 -10.27 -11.89 7.73
N ALA A 93 -10.89 -12.96 7.20
CA ALA A 93 -11.28 -14.08 8.04
C ALA A 93 -10.08 -14.76 8.70
N LYS A 94 -8.98 -14.86 7.97
CA LYS A 94 -7.75 -15.45 8.50
C LYS A 94 -7.16 -14.58 9.61
N LEU A 95 -7.14 -13.26 9.41
CA LEU A 95 -6.66 -12.32 10.44
C LEU A 95 -7.54 -12.39 11.69
N ASP A 96 -8.86 -12.47 11.50
CA ASP A 96 -9.79 -12.61 12.63
C ASP A 96 -9.50 -13.87 13.41
N ALA A 97 -9.30 -14.98 12.70
CA ALA A 97 -9.02 -16.28 13.34
C ALA A 97 -7.71 -16.25 14.12
N LEU A 98 -6.73 -15.49 13.66
CA LEU A 98 -5.43 -15.38 14.32
C LEU A 98 -5.42 -14.30 15.41
N GLY A 99 -6.49 -13.55 15.56
CA GLY A 99 -6.57 -12.47 16.54
C GLY A 99 -5.70 -11.27 16.20
N VAL A 100 -5.43 -11.06 14.92
CA VAL A 100 -4.57 -9.95 14.46
C VAL A 100 -5.45 -8.75 14.13
N SER A 101 -5.11 -7.60 14.71
CA SER A 101 -5.83 -6.35 14.42
C SER A 101 -5.48 -5.85 13.01
N TYR A 102 -6.44 -5.19 12.37
CA TYR A 102 -6.22 -4.65 11.03
C TYR A 102 -7.11 -3.44 10.80
N SER A 103 -6.73 -2.64 9.81
CA SER A 103 -7.54 -1.53 9.32
C SER A 103 -8.06 -1.90 7.95
N ASP A 104 -9.38 -2.12 7.85
CA ASP A 104 -10.01 -2.39 6.56
C ASP A 104 -10.48 -1.06 6.01
N MET A 105 -9.75 -0.56 5.02
CA MET A 105 -10.02 0.77 4.46
C MET A 105 -11.07 0.76 3.35
N GLY A 106 -11.50 -0.43 2.92
CA GLY A 106 -12.39 -0.52 1.77
C GLY A 106 -11.68 -0.03 0.52
N VAL A 107 -12.45 0.44 -0.46
CA VAL A 107 -11.86 1.10 -1.63
C VAL A 107 -11.48 2.50 -1.20
N TRP A 108 -10.17 2.76 -1.12
CA TRP A 108 -9.72 3.96 -0.42
C TRP A 108 -8.79 4.85 -1.26
N SER A 109 -7.50 4.52 -1.35
CA SER A 109 -6.56 5.47 -1.97
C SER A 109 -6.41 5.29 -3.47
N ILE A 110 -6.71 4.10 -3.98
CA ILE A 110 -6.59 3.79 -5.40
C ILE A 110 -7.92 3.25 -5.88
N LYS A 111 -8.42 3.82 -6.96
CA LYS A 111 -9.70 3.43 -7.50
C LYS A 111 -9.70 1.93 -7.83
N GLY A 112 -10.72 1.23 -7.38
CA GLY A 112 -10.88 -0.19 -7.66
C GLY A 112 -10.09 -1.13 -6.77
N TRP A 113 -9.32 -0.61 -5.81
CA TRP A 113 -8.55 -1.43 -4.89
C TRP A 113 -9.20 -1.43 -3.52
N HIS A 114 -9.63 -2.60 -3.06
CA HIS A 114 -10.05 -2.77 -1.67
C HIS A 114 -8.78 -3.03 -0.86
N GLN A 115 -8.44 -2.12 0.04
CA GLN A 115 -7.17 -2.15 0.78
C GLN A 115 -7.38 -2.45 2.25
N LEU A 116 -6.55 -3.33 2.79
CA LEU A 116 -6.59 -3.73 4.19
C LEU A 116 -5.16 -3.77 4.71
N PHE A 117 -4.94 -3.24 5.91
CA PHE A 117 -3.60 -3.12 6.49
C PHE A 117 -3.53 -3.80 7.84
N CYS A 118 -2.45 -4.53 8.08
CA CYS A 118 -2.16 -5.12 9.38
C CYS A 118 -0.67 -4.95 9.67
N THR A 119 -0.20 -5.49 10.80
CA THR A 119 1.22 -5.48 11.09
C THR A 119 1.70 -6.91 11.36
N ASP A 120 2.97 -7.16 11.07
CA ASP A 120 3.60 -8.41 11.47
C ASP A 120 3.99 -8.31 12.95
N PRO A 121 4.53 -9.40 13.58
CA PRO A 121 4.88 -9.36 15.00
C PRO A 121 5.92 -8.30 15.37
N GLU A 122 6.70 -7.82 14.42
CA GLU A 122 7.70 -6.78 14.68
C GLU A 122 7.17 -5.37 14.40
N GLY A 123 5.91 -5.25 14.02
CA GLY A 123 5.30 -3.96 13.78
C GLY A 123 5.43 -3.45 12.35
N ARG A 124 5.94 -4.25 11.42
CA ARG A 124 6.01 -3.84 10.03
C ARG A 124 4.63 -3.85 9.41
N ILE A 125 4.30 -2.78 8.69
CA ILE A 125 2.99 -2.64 8.09
C ILE A 125 2.91 -3.47 6.82
N ILE A 126 1.80 -4.18 6.68
CA ILE A 126 1.53 -5.03 5.52
C ILE A 126 0.18 -4.64 4.94
N GLU A 127 0.15 -4.43 3.63
CA GLU A 127 -1.09 -4.19 2.91
C GLU A 127 -1.49 -5.46 2.18
N PHE A 128 -2.79 -5.78 2.25
CA PHE A 128 -3.41 -6.74 1.33
C PHE A 128 -4.43 -5.96 0.52
N HIS A 129 -4.45 -6.16 -0.79
CA HIS A 129 -5.47 -5.51 -1.59
C HIS A 129 -6.00 -6.45 -2.65
N GLN A 130 -7.27 -6.25 -2.97
CA GLN A 130 -7.94 -6.95 -4.05
C GLN A 130 -8.43 -5.92 -5.05
N VAL A 131 -8.19 -6.18 -6.33
CA VAL A 131 -8.78 -5.35 -7.38
C VAL A 131 -10.23 -5.77 -7.49
N VAL A 132 -11.13 -4.85 -7.12
CA VAL A 132 -12.57 -5.10 -7.20
C VAL A 132 -13.10 -4.36 -8.41
N ASP A 133 -14.42 -4.30 -8.54
CA ASP A 133 -15.01 -3.71 -9.73
C ASP A 133 -14.48 -2.29 -10.00
N GLU A 134 -13.97 -2.06 -11.20
CA GLU A 134 -13.53 -0.75 -11.66
C GLU A 134 -14.63 -0.01 -12.38
N GLY A 135 -15.70 -0.65 -12.55
CA GLY A 135 -16.98 -0.28 -13.10
C GLY A 135 -17.18 1.00 -13.81
#